data_4572a5afcdf17b9b0743079533d7b9e2
#
_entry.id   4572a5afcdf17b9b0743079533d7b9e2
#
_cell.length_a   1.000
_cell.length_b   1.000
_cell.length_c   1.000
_cell.angle_alpha   90.00
_cell.angle_beta   90.00
_cell.angle_gamma   90.00
#
_symmetry.space_group_name_H-M   'P 1'
#
loop_
_entity.id
_entity.type
_entity.pdbx_description
1 polymer ?
#
loop_
_entity_poly.entity_id
_entity_poly.type
_entity_poly.pdbx_seq_one_letter_code
_entity_poly.pdbx_strand_id
1 'polypeptide(L)' 'MPEVLMYSTRVCPYCVMAEKLLQKKGVLNLQKVLIDVDPSRREEMMTRTGRRTVPQIYIGDHHIGG' A
#
# COMPACT_ATOMS: atom_id res chain seq x y z
N MET A 1 11.17 -9.42 -10.94
CA MET A 1 10.14 -9.51 -9.88
C MET A 1 9.19 -8.33 -10.01
N PRO A 2 7.90 -8.54 -9.83
CA PRO A 2 6.96 -7.43 -9.87
C PRO A 2 7.21 -6.47 -8.70
N GLU A 3 6.97 -5.21 -8.93
CA GLU A 3 7.05 -4.21 -7.88
C GLU A 3 5.87 -4.38 -6.92
N VAL A 4 6.13 -4.16 -5.64
CA VAL A 4 5.08 -4.16 -4.63
C VAL A 4 4.92 -2.74 -4.12
N LEU A 5 3.69 -2.24 -4.19
CA LEU A 5 3.34 -0.89 -3.75
C LEU A 5 2.25 -0.98 -2.69
N MET A 6 2.39 -0.21 -1.64
CA MET A 6 1.37 -0.14 -0.60
C MET A 6 1.01 1.31 -0.31
N TYR A 7 -0.26 1.64 -0.49
CA TYR A 7 -0.80 2.90 0.01
C TYR A 7 -0.99 2.78 1.51
N SER A 8 -0.45 3.74 2.24
CA SER A 8 -0.33 3.69 3.69
C SER A 8 -0.51 5.07 4.29
N THR A 9 -0.50 5.15 5.60
CA THR A 9 -0.42 6.41 6.34
C THR A 9 0.72 6.30 7.34
N ARG A 10 1.13 7.44 7.92
CA ARG A 10 2.24 7.48 8.89
C ARG A 10 1.92 6.69 10.15
N VAL A 11 0.65 6.67 10.55
CA VAL A 11 0.20 5.91 11.72
C VAL A 11 -0.90 4.95 11.28
N CYS A 12 -0.53 3.70 11.06
CA CYS A 12 -1.46 2.68 10.61
C CYS A 12 -0.96 1.30 11.08
N PRO A 13 -1.52 0.77 12.17
CA PRO A 13 -1.11 -0.53 12.69
C PRO A 13 -1.28 -1.66 11.67
N TYR A 14 -2.37 -1.64 10.91
CA TYR A 14 -2.61 -2.65 9.88
C TYR A 14 -1.59 -2.55 8.73
N CYS A 15 -1.16 -1.34 8.41
CA CYS A 15 -0.11 -1.14 7.41
C CYS A 15 1.22 -1.73 7.88
N VAL A 16 1.55 -1.53 9.15
CA VAL A 16 2.76 -2.10 9.75
C VAL A 16 2.71 -3.63 9.69
N MET A 17 1.56 -4.22 10.05
CA MET A 17 1.37 -5.66 10.01
C MET A 17 1.51 -6.19 8.59
N ALA A 18 0.90 -5.51 7.62
CA ALA A 18 0.97 -5.89 6.22
C ALA A 18 2.41 -5.84 5.70
N GLU A 19 3.14 -4.78 6.06
CA GLU A 19 4.53 -4.63 5.68
C GLU A 19 5.39 -5.77 6.22
N LYS A 20 5.21 -6.11 7.49
CA LYS A 20 5.94 -7.22 8.12
C LYS A 20 5.65 -8.54 7.43
N LEU A 21 4.39 -8.77 7.09
CA LEU A 21 4.00 -9.99 6.39
C LEU A 21 4.66 -10.07 5.02
N LEU A 22 4.69 -8.98 4.28
CA LEU A 22 5.32 -8.92 2.97
C LEU A 22 6.82 -9.17 3.08
N GLN A 23 7.48 -8.57 4.08
CA GLN A 23 8.91 -8.78 4.33
C GLN A 23 9.19 -10.25 4.64
N LYS A 24 8.34 -10.88 5.44
CA LYS A 24 8.46 -12.29 5.79
C LYS A 24 8.36 -13.18 4.55
N LYS A 25 7.60 -12.75 3.55
CA LYS A 25 7.44 -13.48 2.29
C LYS A 25 8.53 -13.14 1.26
N GLY A 26 9.53 -12.37 1.65
CA GLY A 26 10.68 -12.06 0.80
C GLY A 26 10.57 -10.79 -0.02
N VAL A 27 9.58 -9.94 0.26
CA VAL A 27 9.46 -8.65 -0.43
C VAL A 27 10.47 -7.68 0.16
N LEU A 28 11.49 -7.32 -0.61
CA LEU A 28 12.57 -6.44 -0.16
C LEU A 28 12.40 -5.01 -0.63
N ASN A 29 11.69 -4.79 -1.74
CA ASN A 29 11.56 -3.48 -2.38
C ASN A 29 10.12 -3.00 -2.33
N LEU A 30 9.60 -2.83 -1.13
CA LEU A 30 8.25 -2.32 -0.94
C LEU A 30 8.24 -0.80 -1.10
N GLN A 31 7.43 -0.29 -2.03
CA GLN A 31 7.17 1.13 -2.15
C GLN A 31 5.99 1.50 -1.28
N LYS A 32 6.21 2.36 -0.30
CA LYS A 32 5.14 2.89 0.53
C LYS A 32 4.75 4.28 0.03
N VAL A 33 3.47 4.46 -0.21
CA VAL A 33 2.90 5.74 -0.64
C VAL A 33 2.04 6.28 0.49
N LEU A 34 2.48 7.38 1.10
CA LEU A 34 1.81 7.94 2.27
C LEU A 34 0.72 8.91 1.82
N ILE A 35 -0.52 8.48 1.93
CA ILE A 35 -1.67 9.24 1.45
C ILE A 35 -2.10 10.37 2.40
N ASP A 36 -1.63 10.34 3.64
CA ASP A 36 -1.89 11.41 4.60
C ASP A 36 -0.90 12.56 4.46
N VAL A 37 0.23 12.33 3.82
CA VAL A 37 1.23 13.35 3.54
C VAL A 37 0.94 14.07 2.23
N ASP A 38 0.46 13.34 1.23
CA ASP A 38 0.19 13.86 -0.11
C ASP A 38 -1.26 13.54 -0.51
N PRO A 39 -2.17 14.55 -0.45
CA PRO A 39 -3.58 14.35 -0.79
C PRO A 39 -3.82 13.86 -2.22
N SER A 40 -2.93 14.20 -3.16
CA SER A 40 -3.07 13.73 -4.53
C SER A 40 -2.89 12.23 -4.64
N ARG A 41 -2.08 11.65 -3.78
CA ARG A 41 -1.87 10.19 -3.72
C ARG A 41 -3.09 9.50 -3.13
N ARG A 42 -3.79 10.16 -2.21
CA ARG A 42 -5.05 9.64 -1.69
C ARG A 42 -6.11 9.55 -2.78
N GLU A 43 -6.24 10.60 -3.61
CA GLU A 43 -7.16 10.56 -4.73
C GLU A 43 -6.79 9.47 -5.73
N GLU A 44 -5.52 9.32 -6.01
CA GLU A 44 -5.01 8.26 -6.86
C GLU A 44 -5.44 6.89 -6.32
N MET A 45 -5.26 6.65 -5.03
CA MET A 45 -5.66 5.39 -4.39
C MET A 45 -7.17 5.16 -4.54
N MET A 46 -7.98 6.16 -4.23
CA MET A 46 -9.44 6.04 -4.30
C MET A 46 -9.92 5.77 -5.73
N THR A 47 -9.34 6.46 -6.71
CA THR A 47 -9.67 6.27 -8.11
C THR A 47 -9.27 4.87 -8.58
N ARG A 48 -8.11 4.43 -8.16
CA ARG A 48 -7.51 3.18 -8.60
C ARG A 48 -8.15 1.96 -7.96
N THR A 49 -8.42 2.03 -6.65
CA THR A 49 -8.91 0.90 -5.86
C THR A 49 -10.41 0.92 -5.62
N GLY A 50 -11.04 2.08 -5.72
CA GLY A 50 -12.42 2.27 -5.30
C GLY A 50 -12.61 2.24 -3.79
N ARG A 51 -11.52 2.32 -3.02
CA ARG A 51 -11.56 2.23 -1.56
C ARG A 51 -10.90 3.43 -0.92
N ARG A 52 -11.28 3.70 0.33
CA ARG A 52 -10.76 4.82 1.12
C ARG A 52 -9.87 4.38 2.27
N THR A 53 -9.72 3.09 2.47
CA THR A 53 -9.00 2.54 3.61
C THR A 53 -7.58 2.17 3.23
N VAL A 54 -6.70 2.13 4.23
CA VAL A 54 -5.34 1.65 4.11
C VAL A 54 -5.17 0.45 5.02
N PRO A 55 -4.28 -0.48 4.72
CA PRO A 55 -3.40 -0.52 3.55
C PRO A 55 -4.14 -0.92 2.27
N GLN A 56 -3.63 -0.47 1.12
CA GLN A 56 -4.06 -0.96 -0.19
C GLN A 56 -2.81 -1.40 -0.94
N ILE A 57 -2.75 -2.66 -1.33
CA ILE A 57 -1.52 -3.28 -1.81
C ILE A 57 -1.68 -3.71 -3.26
N TYR A 58 -0.65 -3.40 -4.05
CA TYR A 58 -0.52 -3.84 -5.44
C TYR A 58 0.75 -4.66 -5.59
N ILE A 59 0.64 -5.78 -6.30
CA ILE A 59 1.79 -6.53 -6.78
C ILE A 59 1.75 -6.44 -8.30
N GLY A 60 2.66 -5.64 -8.87
CA GLY A 60 2.57 -5.25 -10.26
C GLY A 60 1.24 -4.53 -10.50
N ASP A 61 0.44 -5.04 -11.42
CA ASP A 61 -0.88 -4.47 -11.72
C ASP A 61 -2.02 -5.13 -10.93
N HIS A 62 -1.69 -6.08 -10.06
CA HIS A 62 -2.70 -6.81 -9.30
C HIS A 62 -2.99 -6.14 -7.97
N HIS A 63 -4.24 -5.73 -7.78
CA HIS A 63 -4.72 -5.20 -6.52
C HIS A 63 -5.10 -6.35 -5.59
N ILE A 64 -4.34 -6.50 -4.51
CA ILE A 64 -4.62 -7.57 -3.54
C ILE A 64 -5.53 -7.10 -2.40
N GLY A 65 -5.73 -5.81 -2.30
CA GLY A 65 -6.57 -5.23 -1.26
C GLY A 65 -5.81 -4.84 -0.02
N GLY A 66 -6.51 -4.81 1.05
CA GLY A 66 -5.95 -4.42 2.34
C GLY A 66 -6.04 -5.51 3.38
#